data_0ebdf46bcc7e23aeba791e26eaddd24d
#
_entry.id   0ebdf46bcc7e23aeba791e26eaddd24d
#
_cell.length_a   1.000
_cell.length_b   1.000
_cell.length_c   1.000
_cell.angle_alpha   90.00
_cell.angle_beta   90.00
_cell.angle_gamma   90.00
#
_symmetry.space_group_name_H-M   'P 1'
#
loop_
_entity.id
_entity.type
_entity.pdbx_description
1 polymer ?
#
loop_
_entity_poly.entity_id
_entity_poly.type
_entity_poly.pdbx_seq_one_letter_code
_entity_poly.pdbx_strand_id
1 'polypeptide(L)'
;MLKTECMEHTKCLIIGAGPAGYTAAIYASRAALAPVLYEGLEPGGQLMTTTRIENWPGYENGVEAGALMGDMRKQAIRLGTDVRRGSITAADFSSKPYTFTIDSGGQISADAVIIATGASARYLGLPSERKFRGMGVSACATCDGFFYRKRDVAVVGGGDTACEEATYPAGLCRKVYMIVRRDALRASNAMQEKVQACANIEILWNCNTLEVLGDADGVTGARLQRKDGEVFDISIDGFFLAIGHHPNSDLFRDWLDTDSQGYIITEGKGAKTSREGVFAAGDVQDPTYRQAINAAASGCRAALDAERYLKGI
;
A
#
# COMPACT_ATOMS: atom_id res chain seq x y z
N MET A 1 30.03 -35.31 -7.41
CA MET A 1 30.56 -33.99 -7.05
C MET A 1 29.39 -33.04 -7.02
N LEU A 2 28.87 -32.74 -5.85
CA LEU A 2 27.91 -31.66 -5.64
C LEU A 2 28.64 -30.36 -5.96
N LYS A 3 28.25 -29.65 -7.01
CA LYS A 3 28.66 -28.27 -7.23
C LYS A 3 28.13 -27.50 -6.01
N THR A 4 29.01 -27.03 -5.16
CA THR A 4 28.71 -25.97 -4.20
C THR A 4 28.33 -24.76 -5.06
N GLU A 5 27.04 -24.56 -5.30
CA GLU A 5 26.56 -23.30 -5.91
C GLU A 5 26.97 -22.20 -4.95
N CYS A 6 27.89 -21.36 -5.39
CA CYS A 6 28.32 -20.18 -4.64
C CYS A 6 27.08 -19.29 -4.50
N MET A 7 26.68 -19.01 -3.25
CA MET A 7 25.54 -18.12 -2.96
C MET A 7 25.77 -16.79 -3.68
N GLU A 8 24.79 -16.34 -4.43
CA GLU A 8 24.84 -15.05 -5.11
C GLU A 8 24.95 -13.91 -4.09
N HIS A 9 25.71 -12.88 -4.41
CA HIS A 9 25.92 -11.72 -3.56
C HIS A 9 25.61 -10.41 -4.29
N THR A 10 24.96 -9.46 -3.61
CA THR A 10 24.74 -8.09 -4.08
C THR A 10 25.09 -7.06 -3.00
N LYS A 11 25.54 -5.88 -3.41
CA LYS A 11 25.75 -4.79 -2.46
C LYS A 11 24.46 -4.26 -1.86
N CYS A 12 23.40 -4.18 -2.69
CA CYS A 12 22.11 -3.62 -2.30
C CYS A 12 20.97 -4.48 -2.83
N LEU A 13 20.20 -5.06 -1.94
CA LEU A 13 18.98 -5.79 -2.26
C LEU A 13 17.76 -4.92 -2.00
N ILE A 14 16.84 -4.86 -2.96
CA ILE A 14 15.56 -4.16 -2.82
C ILE A 14 14.43 -5.18 -2.90
N ILE A 15 13.55 -5.19 -1.91
CA ILE A 15 12.44 -6.14 -1.80
C ILE A 15 11.12 -5.41 -1.99
N GLY A 16 10.48 -5.63 -3.15
CA GLY A 16 9.22 -5.00 -3.54
C GLY A 16 9.37 -3.99 -4.67
N ALA A 17 8.35 -3.92 -5.53
CA ALA A 17 8.34 -3.20 -6.81
C ALA A 17 7.21 -2.17 -6.91
N GLY A 18 6.76 -1.62 -5.79
CA GLY A 18 5.89 -0.43 -5.77
C GLY A 18 6.68 0.86 -6.07
N PRO A 19 6.03 2.03 -5.98
CA PRO A 19 6.71 3.32 -6.20
C PRO A 19 7.95 3.53 -5.31
N ALA A 20 7.92 3.03 -4.07
CA ALA A 20 9.08 3.07 -3.17
C ALA A 20 10.25 2.23 -3.70
N GLY A 21 10.00 0.98 -4.09
CA GLY A 21 11.04 0.06 -4.56
C GLY A 21 11.69 0.51 -5.85
N TYR A 22 10.91 0.88 -6.87
CA TYR A 22 11.49 1.38 -8.13
C TYR A 22 12.21 2.72 -7.95
N THR A 23 11.71 3.62 -7.09
CA THR A 23 12.42 4.85 -6.78
C THR A 23 13.74 4.56 -6.07
N ALA A 24 13.74 3.66 -5.08
CA ALA A 24 14.97 3.24 -4.42
C ALA A 24 15.97 2.65 -5.43
N ALA A 25 15.50 1.80 -6.35
CA ALA A 25 16.32 1.20 -7.40
C ALA A 25 16.96 2.24 -8.32
N ILE A 26 16.17 3.25 -8.75
CA ILE A 26 16.65 4.36 -9.58
C ILE A 26 17.79 5.11 -8.87
N TYR A 27 17.60 5.48 -7.59
CA TYR A 27 18.61 6.23 -6.84
C TYR A 27 19.84 5.38 -6.50
N ALA A 28 19.65 4.12 -6.08
CA ALA A 28 20.75 3.19 -5.80
C ALA A 28 21.59 2.91 -7.06
N SER A 29 20.97 2.73 -8.23
CA SER A 29 21.69 2.59 -9.49
C SER A 29 22.51 3.85 -9.85
N ARG A 30 21.94 5.04 -9.67
CA ARG A 30 22.64 6.31 -9.88
C ARG A 30 23.84 6.51 -8.94
N ALA A 31 23.78 5.91 -7.74
CA ALA A 31 24.88 5.87 -6.76
C ALA A 31 25.91 4.75 -7.04
N ALA A 32 25.78 4.03 -8.17
CA ALA A 32 26.62 2.91 -8.57
C ALA A 32 26.64 1.74 -7.57
N LEU A 33 25.51 1.49 -6.89
CA LEU A 33 25.37 0.38 -5.95
C LEU A 33 25.04 -0.95 -6.63
N ALA A 34 24.75 -0.95 -7.96
CA ALA A 34 24.35 -2.12 -8.74
C ALA A 34 23.26 -2.95 -8.02
N PRO A 35 22.08 -2.37 -7.72
CA PRO A 35 21.08 -3.04 -6.92
C PRO A 35 20.42 -4.19 -7.66
N VAL A 36 20.07 -5.24 -6.90
CA VAL A 36 19.14 -6.29 -7.31
C VAL A 36 17.77 -5.98 -6.69
N LEU A 37 16.71 -5.99 -7.50
CA LEU A 37 15.34 -5.79 -7.04
C LEU A 37 14.48 -7.01 -7.33
N TYR A 38 13.84 -7.58 -6.31
CA TYR A 38 12.81 -8.59 -6.46
C TYR A 38 11.42 -7.96 -6.44
N GLU A 39 10.65 -8.19 -7.53
CA GLU A 39 9.36 -7.51 -7.76
C GLU A 39 8.23 -8.00 -6.84
N GLY A 40 8.36 -9.18 -6.25
CA GLY A 40 7.27 -9.79 -5.50
C GLY A 40 6.20 -10.41 -6.40
N LEU A 41 5.06 -10.78 -5.79
CA LEU A 41 3.93 -11.42 -6.50
C LEU A 41 3.12 -10.42 -7.34
N GLU A 42 3.09 -9.15 -6.93
CA GLU A 42 2.30 -8.08 -7.56
C GLU A 42 3.20 -6.91 -7.99
N PRO A 43 3.91 -7.03 -9.14
CA PRO A 43 4.75 -5.95 -9.66
C PRO A 43 3.95 -4.67 -9.89
N GLY A 44 4.45 -3.54 -9.37
CA GLY A 44 3.76 -2.25 -9.38
C GLY A 44 2.98 -1.97 -8.09
N GLY A 45 2.73 -2.99 -7.27
CA GLY A 45 2.10 -2.87 -5.94
C GLY A 45 0.66 -2.37 -6.01
N GLN A 46 0.21 -1.69 -4.95
CA GLN A 46 -1.18 -1.25 -4.79
C GLN A 46 -1.67 -0.31 -5.92
N LEU A 47 -0.79 0.39 -6.62
CA LEU A 47 -1.20 1.22 -7.77
C LEU A 47 -1.85 0.41 -8.88
N MET A 48 -1.51 -0.87 -9.02
CA MET A 48 -2.10 -1.75 -10.03
C MET A 48 -3.56 -2.12 -9.76
N THR A 49 -4.10 -1.73 -8.60
CA THR A 49 -5.53 -1.93 -8.26
C THR A 49 -6.44 -0.80 -8.78
N THR A 50 -5.87 0.29 -9.27
CA THR A 50 -6.59 1.39 -9.93
C THR A 50 -6.21 1.48 -11.41
N THR A 51 -7.08 2.06 -12.24
CA THR A 51 -6.80 2.23 -13.67
C THR A 51 -6.07 3.53 -13.95
N ARG A 52 -6.51 4.64 -13.32
CA ARG A 52 -6.02 5.99 -13.60
C ARG A 52 -5.56 6.68 -12.33
N ILE A 53 -4.42 7.35 -12.43
CA ILE A 53 -3.80 8.11 -11.36
C ILE A 53 -3.83 9.59 -11.73
N GLU A 54 -4.53 10.41 -10.93
CA GLU A 54 -4.69 11.86 -11.16
C GLU A 54 -3.80 12.69 -10.22
N ASN A 55 -3.19 12.07 -9.22
CA ASN A 55 -2.42 12.74 -8.17
C ASN A 55 -0.91 12.49 -8.23
N TRP A 56 -0.39 12.00 -9.37
CA TRP A 56 1.04 11.93 -9.61
C TRP A 56 1.51 13.18 -10.35
N PRO A 57 2.40 14.01 -9.75
CA PRO A 57 2.86 15.25 -10.37
C PRO A 57 3.57 15.01 -11.70
N GLY A 58 3.35 15.90 -12.66
CA GLY A 58 3.98 15.87 -13.99
C GLY A 58 3.10 15.30 -15.10
N TYR A 59 1.89 14.82 -14.77
CA TYR A 59 0.91 14.33 -15.73
C TYR A 59 -0.35 15.19 -15.67
N GLU A 60 -0.43 16.19 -16.54
CA GLU A 60 -1.55 17.16 -16.61
C GLU A 60 -2.91 16.49 -16.73
N ASN A 61 -2.98 15.42 -17.50
CA ASN A 61 -4.21 14.70 -17.79
C ASN A 61 -4.31 13.35 -17.05
N GLY A 62 -3.57 13.19 -15.92
CA GLY A 62 -3.44 11.91 -15.25
C GLY A 62 -2.65 10.89 -16.07
N VAL A 63 -2.44 9.70 -15.51
CA VAL A 63 -1.68 8.61 -16.14
C VAL A 63 -2.29 7.26 -15.79
N GLU A 64 -2.25 6.32 -16.74
CA GLU A 64 -2.61 4.93 -16.47
C GLU A 64 -1.62 4.30 -15.47
N ALA A 65 -2.14 3.61 -14.45
CA ALA A 65 -1.32 3.03 -13.39
C ALA A 65 -0.25 2.08 -13.93
N GLY A 66 -0.64 1.20 -14.86
CA GLY A 66 0.29 0.28 -15.52
C GLY A 66 1.36 0.98 -16.36
N ALA A 67 1.02 2.10 -16.99
CA ALA A 67 2.00 2.89 -17.77
C ALA A 67 3.02 3.54 -16.84
N LEU A 68 2.58 4.20 -15.75
CA LEU A 68 3.47 4.82 -14.77
C LEU A 68 4.44 3.79 -14.17
N MET A 69 3.92 2.66 -13.68
CA MET A 69 4.75 1.64 -13.05
C MET A 69 5.69 0.95 -14.06
N GLY A 70 5.21 0.77 -15.30
CA GLY A 70 6.03 0.27 -16.40
C GLY A 70 7.19 1.22 -16.76
N ASP A 71 6.96 2.52 -16.73
CA ASP A 71 8.00 3.52 -17.02
C ASP A 71 9.01 3.63 -15.87
N MET A 72 8.58 3.57 -14.61
CA MET A 72 9.50 3.49 -13.46
C MET A 72 10.37 2.23 -13.51
N ARG A 73 9.80 1.09 -13.88
CA ARG A 73 10.52 -0.17 -14.08
C ARG A 73 11.58 -0.05 -15.18
N LYS A 74 11.20 0.45 -16.36
CA LYS A 74 12.12 0.67 -17.48
C LYS A 74 13.24 1.63 -17.10
N GLN A 75 12.92 2.69 -16.35
CA GLN A 75 13.90 3.65 -15.88
C GLN A 75 14.92 2.99 -14.94
N ALA A 76 14.47 2.18 -13.97
CA ALA A 76 15.35 1.44 -13.07
C ALA A 76 16.31 0.51 -13.84
N ILE A 77 15.77 -0.29 -14.77
CA ILE A 77 16.57 -1.20 -15.62
C ILE A 77 17.59 -0.42 -16.46
N ARG A 78 17.18 0.65 -17.13
CA ARG A 78 18.07 1.49 -17.95
C ARG A 78 19.23 2.08 -17.15
N LEU A 79 19.02 2.34 -15.85
CA LEU A 79 20.04 2.88 -14.97
C LEU A 79 20.94 1.79 -14.34
N GLY A 80 20.66 0.50 -14.59
CA GLY A 80 21.53 -0.59 -14.15
C GLY A 80 21.00 -1.42 -12.99
N THR A 81 19.71 -1.29 -12.62
CA THR A 81 19.09 -2.21 -11.66
C THR A 81 18.86 -3.56 -12.32
N ASP A 82 19.27 -4.64 -11.67
CA ASP A 82 18.86 -6.00 -12.03
C ASP A 82 17.47 -6.27 -11.41
N VAL A 83 16.43 -6.11 -12.24
CA VAL A 83 15.03 -6.28 -11.83
C VAL A 83 14.60 -7.71 -12.12
N ARG A 84 14.25 -8.44 -11.06
CA ARG A 84 13.93 -9.87 -11.11
C ARG A 84 12.48 -10.15 -10.71
N ARG A 85 11.86 -11.08 -11.42
CA ARG A 85 10.59 -11.67 -10.98
C ARG A 85 10.85 -12.65 -9.84
N GLY A 86 9.84 -12.82 -8.98
CA GLY A 86 9.88 -13.68 -7.83
C GLY A 86 9.82 -12.93 -6.51
N SER A 87 9.70 -13.67 -5.44
CA SER A 87 9.49 -13.15 -4.09
C SER A 87 10.56 -13.64 -3.13
N ILE A 88 10.94 -12.81 -2.19
CA ILE A 88 11.69 -13.24 -1.01
C ILE A 88 10.72 -13.94 -0.05
N THR A 89 11.05 -15.15 0.34
CA THR A 89 10.20 -16.02 1.18
C THR A 89 10.78 -16.25 2.57
N ALA A 90 12.08 -16.00 2.77
CA ALA A 90 12.72 -16.00 4.09
C ALA A 90 13.84 -14.97 4.14
N ALA A 91 14.09 -14.42 5.34
CA ALA A 91 15.16 -13.50 5.63
C ALA A 91 15.94 -13.97 6.84
N ASP A 92 17.25 -13.95 6.74
CA ASP A 92 18.17 -14.23 7.86
C ASP A 92 19.10 -13.02 8.05
N PHE A 93 18.89 -12.32 9.14
CA PHE A 93 19.70 -11.19 9.54
C PHE A 93 20.66 -11.51 10.71
N SER A 94 20.95 -12.78 10.99
CA SER A 94 21.81 -13.20 12.10
C SER A 94 23.27 -12.76 11.92
N SER A 95 23.74 -12.71 10.68
CA SER A 95 25.12 -12.32 10.34
C SER A 95 25.18 -11.57 9.03
N LYS A 96 26.19 -10.70 8.87
CA LYS A 96 26.47 -9.98 7.61
C LYS A 96 27.45 -10.80 6.74
N PRO A 97 27.29 -10.81 5.40
CA PRO A 97 26.15 -10.25 4.65
C PRO A 97 24.85 -10.99 4.96
N TYR A 98 23.72 -10.30 4.94
CA TYR A 98 22.41 -10.86 5.23
C TYR A 98 21.96 -11.82 4.11
N THR A 99 21.22 -12.88 4.46
CA THR A 99 20.83 -13.92 3.50
C THR A 99 19.32 -13.97 3.31
N PHE A 100 18.90 -14.17 2.07
CA PHE A 100 17.50 -14.21 1.67
C PHE A 100 17.20 -15.43 0.81
N THR A 101 16.09 -16.11 1.08
CA THR A 101 15.60 -17.21 0.26
C THR A 101 14.57 -16.68 -0.74
N ILE A 102 14.70 -17.13 -1.98
CA ILE A 102 13.82 -16.77 -3.10
C ILE A 102 12.79 -17.88 -3.27
N ASP A 103 11.59 -17.56 -3.75
CA ASP A 103 10.50 -18.51 -4.00
C ASP A 103 10.88 -19.64 -4.98
N SER A 104 11.83 -19.43 -5.87
CA SER A 104 12.40 -20.46 -6.74
C SER A 104 13.35 -21.44 -6.03
N GLY A 105 13.61 -21.25 -4.73
CA GLY A 105 14.50 -22.09 -3.91
C GLY A 105 15.96 -21.65 -3.88
N GLY A 106 16.34 -20.58 -4.62
CA GLY A 106 17.70 -20.02 -4.56
C GLY A 106 17.90 -19.12 -3.34
N GLN A 107 19.16 -18.75 -3.09
CA GLN A 107 19.53 -17.79 -2.03
C GLN A 107 20.38 -16.66 -2.59
N ILE A 108 20.21 -15.46 -2.03
CA ILE A 108 21.01 -14.27 -2.32
C ILE A 108 21.45 -13.64 -1.00
N SER A 109 22.70 -13.18 -0.94
CA SER A 109 23.23 -12.42 0.18
C SER A 109 23.36 -10.94 -0.19
N ALA A 110 23.24 -10.05 0.82
CA ALA A 110 23.29 -8.60 0.60
C ALA A 110 24.00 -7.87 1.75
N ASP A 111 24.78 -6.83 1.40
CA ASP A 111 25.42 -5.95 2.39
C ASP A 111 24.44 -4.92 2.94
N ALA A 112 23.56 -4.39 2.09
CA ALA A 112 22.47 -3.49 2.45
C ALA A 112 21.14 -3.97 1.87
N VAL A 113 20.04 -3.71 2.60
CA VAL A 113 18.69 -4.18 2.22
C VAL A 113 17.69 -3.02 2.34
N ILE A 114 16.88 -2.84 1.30
CA ILE A 114 15.76 -1.89 1.31
C ILE A 114 14.45 -2.68 1.23
N ILE A 115 13.68 -2.65 2.31
CA ILE A 115 12.36 -3.29 2.41
C ILE A 115 11.32 -2.30 1.90
N ALA A 116 10.71 -2.60 0.75
CA ALA A 116 9.72 -1.77 0.07
C ALA A 116 8.45 -2.57 -0.29
N THR A 117 8.08 -3.51 0.59
CA THR A 117 7.01 -4.49 0.39
C THR A 117 5.60 -3.90 0.49
N GLY A 118 5.49 -2.65 0.95
CA GLY A 118 4.22 -1.93 1.03
C GLY A 118 3.28 -2.46 2.11
N ALA A 119 1.98 -2.16 1.95
CA ALA A 119 0.91 -2.63 2.81
C ALA A 119 -0.27 -3.08 1.96
N SER A 120 -0.99 -4.09 2.40
CA SER A 120 -2.18 -4.62 1.73
C SER A 120 -3.44 -4.09 2.40
N ALA A 121 -4.36 -3.56 1.61
CA ALA A 121 -5.67 -3.16 2.11
C ALA A 121 -6.46 -4.37 2.61
N ARG A 122 -7.20 -4.19 3.69
CA ARG A 122 -8.14 -5.20 4.17
C ARG A 122 -9.45 -5.09 3.41
N TYR A 123 -10.00 -6.25 3.10
CA TYR A 123 -11.24 -6.39 2.37
C TYR A 123 -12.25 -7.18 3.21
N LEU A 124 -13.55 -7.08 2.89
CA LEU A 124 -14.60 -7.86 3.55
C LEU A 124 -14.54 -9.33 3.13
N GLY A 125 -13.92 -9.63 1.99
CA GLY A 125 -13.83 -10.98 1.43
C GLY A 125 -15.03 -11.39 0.58
N LEU A 126 -15.87 -10.44 0.19
CA LEU A 126 -17.04 -10.69 -0.64
C LEU A 126 -16.63 -10.95 -2.11
N PRO A 127 -17.24 -11.95 -2.79
CA PRO A 127 -17.00 -12.17 -4.22
C PRO A 127 -17.32 -10.94 -5.08
N SER A 128 -18.42 -10.23 -4.75
CA SER A 128 -18.85 -9.01 -5.43
C SER A 128 -17.85 -7.85 -5.26
N GLU A 129 -17.27 -7.70 -4.06
CA GLU A 129 -16.22 -6.74 -3.79
C GLU A 129 -15.01 -6.96 -4.74
N ARG A 130 -14.59 -8.21 -4.90
CA ARG A 130 -13.48 -8.57 -5.81
C ARG A 130 -13.82 -8.26 -7.27
N LYS A 131 -15.06 -8.51 -7.68
CA LYS A 131 -15.55 -8.28 -9.05
C LYS A 131 -15.45 -6.80 -9.44
N PHE A 132 -15.75 -5.88 -8.51
CA PHE A 132 -15.84 -4.45 -8.79
C PHE A 132 -14.61 -3.64 -8.34
N ARG A 133 -13.50 -4.29 -7.99
CA ARG A 133 -12.23 -3.58 -7.73
C ARG A 133 -11.78 -2.78 -8.94
N GLY A 134 -11.52 -1.49 -8.76
CA GLY A 134 -11.19 -0.57 -9.85
C GLY A 134 -12.38 -0.17 -10.73
N MET A 135 -13.57 -0.74 -10.45
CA MET A 135 -14.83 -0.42 -11.11
C MET A 135 -15.87 0.12 -10.11
N GLY A 136 -15.42 0.85 -9.12
CA GLY A 136 -16.27 1.42 -8.08
C GLY A 136 -15.94 0.95 -6.66
N VAL A 137 -15.24 -0.16 -6.48
CA VAL A 137 -14.69 -0.60 -5.19
C VAL A 137 -13.24 -0.16 -5.07
N SER A 138 -12.93 0.59 -4.01
CA SER A 138 -11.59 1.09 -3.69
C SER A 138 -11.31 0.96 -2.18
N ALA A 139 -10.03 0.94 -1.82
CA ALA A 139 -9.57 0.99 -0.43
C ALA A 139 -8.89 2.34 -0.08
N CYS A 140 -9.09 3.37 -0.91
CA CYS A 140 -8.49 4.69 -0.71
C CYS A 140 -9.44 5.77 -1.25
N ALA A 141 -10.21 6.41 -0.36
CA ALA A 141 -11.10 7.50 -0.77
C ALA A 141 -10.33 8.78 -1.14
N THR A 142 -9.16 9.00 -0.56
CA THR A 142 -8.29 10.12 -0.94
C THR A 142 -7.68 9.94 -2.34
N CYS A 143 -7.53 8.70 -2.82
CA CYS A 143 -7.04 8.40 -4.15
C CYS A 143 -8.15 8.56 -5.21
N ASP A 144 -9.29 7.92 -4.98
CA ASP A 144 -10.31 7.70 -5.99
C ASP A 144 -11.58 8.54 -5.78
N GLY A 145 -11.76 9.19 -4.62
CA GLY A 145 -12.96 9.97 -4.28
C GLY A 145 -13.24 11.10 -5.25
N PHE A 146 -12.23 11.65 -5.92
CA PHE A 146 -12.37 12.68 -6.94
C PHE A 146 -13.24 12.23 -8.12
N PHE A 147 -13.23 10.96 -8.51
CA PHE A 147 -14.03 10.42 -9.62
C PHE A 147 -15.53 10.36 -9.30
N TYR A 148 -15.90 10.48 -8.01
CA TYR A 148 -17.28 10.41 -7.52
C TYR A 148 -17.87 11.76 -7.13
N ARG A 149 -17.30 12.85 -7.64
CA ARG A 149 -17.83 14.21 -7.40
C ARG A 149 -19.32 14.30 -7.77
N LYS A 150 -20.12 14.86 -6.82
CA LYS A 150 -21.57 15.01 -6.94
C LYS A 150 -22.36 13.68 -7.04
N ARG A 151 -21.73 12.55 -6.76
CA ARG A 151 -22.36 11.22 -6.71
C ARG A 151 -22.51 10.77 -5.26
N ASP A 152 -23.20 9.65 -5.05
CA ASP A 152 -23.36 9.04 -3.75
C ASP A 152 -22.32 7.91 -3.57
N VAL A 153 -21.72 7.84 -2.39
CA VAL A 153 -20.70 6.83 -2.10
C VAL A 153 -20.93 6.20 -0.73
N ALA A 154 -20.38 5.02 -0.52
CA ALA A 154 -20.33 4.38 0.79
C ALA A 154 -18.88 4.23 1.27
N VAL A 155 -18.68 4.37 2.59
CA VAL A 155 -17.40 4.12 3.27
C VAL A 155 -17.66 3.10 4.38
N VAL A 156 -16.99 1.97 4.32
CA VAL A 156 -17.11 0.90 5.32
C VAL A 156 -16.03 1.06 6.38
N GLY A 157 -16.43 1.20 7.64
CA GLY A 157 -15.52 1.30 8.75
C GLY A 157 -16.03 2.20 9.87
N GLY A 158 -15.31 2.25 10.99
CA GLY A 158 -15.72 3.04 12.17
C GLY A 158 -14.54 3.45 13.08
N GLY A 159 -13.32 3.40 12.60
CA GLY A 159 -12.12 3.93 13.26
C GLY A 159 -11.72 5.31 12.71
N ASP A 160 -10.60 5.88 13.19
CA ASP A 160 -10.11 7.19 12.74
C ASP A 160 -9.93 7.25 11.22
N THR A 161 -9.30 6.26 10.62
CA THR A 161 -9.13 6.15 9.16
C THR A 161 -10.49 6.18 8.44
N ALA A 162 -11.51 5.48 8.95
CA ALA A 162 -12.81 5.47 8.31
C ALA A 162 -13.52 6.84 8.40
N CYS A 163 -13.34 7.55 9.49
CA CYS A 163 -13.85 8.91 9.63
C CYS A 163 -13.14 9.88 8.67
N GLU A 164 -11.82 9.76 8.54
CA GLU A 164 -11.03 10.54 7.57
C GLU A 164 -11.44 10.23 6.14
N GLU A 165 -11.51 8.95 5.77
CA GLU A 165 -11.94 8.45 4.46
C GLU A 165 -13.41 8.79 4.15
N ALA A 166 -14.26 9.09 5.13
CA ALA A 166 -15.64 9.55 4.93
C ALA A 166 -15.72 11.08 4.82
N THR A 167 -14.94 11.83 5.60
CA THR A 167 -14.94 13.30 5.56
C THR A 167 -14.33 13.86 4.29
N TYR A 168 -13.34 13.18 3.71
CA TYR A 168 -12.74 13.60 2.44
C TYR A 168 -13.76 13.59 1.28
N PRO A 169 -14.44 12.46 0.94
CA PRO A 169 -15.46 12.47 -0.10
C PRO A 169 -16.69 13.31 0.28
N ALA A 170 -16.98 13.57 1.55
CA ALA A 170 -18.06 14.49 1.92
C ALA A 170 -17.87 15.90 1.35
N GLY A 171 -16.61 16.34 1.18
CA GLY A 171 -16.29 17.61 0.51
C GLY A 171 -16.48 17.60 -1.01
N LEU A 172 -16.68 16.43 -1.63
CA LEU A 172 -16.74 16.25 -3.08
C LEU A 172 -18.07 15.67 -3.57
N CYS A 173 -18.59 14.71 -2.83
CA CYS A 173 -19.74 13.88 -3.19
C CYS A 173 -21.05 14.51 -2.73
N ARG A 174 -22.16 14.08 -3.34
CA ARG A 174 -23.50 14.52 -2.96
C ARG A 174 -23.88 13.96 -1.58
N LYS A 175 -23.59 12.68 -1.35
CA LYS A 175 -23.89 11.97 -0.11
C LYS A 175 -22.84 10.91 0.18
N VAL A 176 -22.53 10.70 1.45
CA VAL A 176 -21.63 9.64 1.94
C VAL A 176 -22.40 8.80 2.95
N TYR A 177 -22.51 7.51 2.70
CA TYR A 177 -23.00 6.54 3.68
C TYR A 177 -21.82 5.92 4.43
N MET A 178 -21.73 6.11 5.75
CA MET A 178 -20.80 5.35 6.57
C MET A 178 -21.46 4.06 7.05
N ILE A 179 -20.95 2.91 6.62
CA ILE A 179 -21.47 1.59 7.02
C ILE A 179 -20.66 1.13 8.24
N VAL A 180 -21.31 1.12 9.41
CA VAL A 180 -20.68 0.80 10.68
C VAL A 180 -21.34 -0.43 11.30
N ARG A 181 -20.56 -1.49 11.53
CA ARG A 181 -21.08 -2.76 12.09
C ARG A 181 -21.49 -2.72 13.57
N ARG A 182 -21.17 -1.63 14.26
CA ARG A 182 -21.47 -1.40 15.68
C ARG A 182 -22.42 -0.22 15.83
N ASP A 183 -22.88 0.02 17.04
CA ASP A 183 -23.69 1.16 17.45
C ASP A 183 -22.89 2.42 17.80
N ALA A 184 -21.56 2.33 17.74
CA ALA A 184 -20.64 3.45 18.02
C ALA A 184 -19.40 3.39 17.14
N LEU A 185 -18.84 4.57 16.86
CA LEU A 185 -17.51 4.70 16.25
C LEU A 185 -16.43 4.36 17.30
N ARG A 186 -15.31 3.80 16.83
CA ARG A 186 -14.09 3.59 17.63
C ARG A 186 -13.08 4.72 17.43
N ALA A 187 -13.42 5.67 16.60
CA ALA A 187 -12.60 6.82 16.30
C ALA A 187 -12.46 7.73 17.52
N SER A 188 -11.39 8.53 17.54
CA SER A 188 -11.19 9.60 18.50
C SER A 188 -12.35 10.61 18.47
N ASN A 189 -12.61 11.28 19.59
CA ASN A 189 -13.69 12.29 19.67
C ASN A 189 -13.54 13.36 18.59
N ALA A 190 -12.31 13.83 18.36
CA ALA A 190 -12.03 14.83 17.32
C ALA A 190 -12.43 14.36 15.89
N MET A 191 -12.25 13.07 15.58
CA MET A 191 -12.66 12.52 14.29
C MET A 191 -14.17 12.30 14.23
N GLN A 192 -14.81 11.92 15.33
CA GLN A 192 -16.27 11.81 15.42
C GLN A 192 -16.94 13.18 15.20
N GLU A 193 -16.42 14.24 15.83
CA GLU A 193 -16.91 15.61 15.64
C GLU A 193 -16.81 16.07 14.19
N LYS A 194 -15.70 15.75 13.50
CA LYS A 194 -15.54 16.05 12.08
C LYS A 194 -16.61 15.36 11.22
N VAL A 195 -16.90 14.09 11.48
CA VAL A 195 -17.96 13.36 10.76
C VAL A 195 -19.32 14.00 11.02
N GLN A 196 -19.63 14.32 12.28
CA GLN A 196 -20.91 14.93 12.68
C GLN A 196 -21.10 16.33 12.07
N ALA A 197 -20.02 17.07 11.84
CA ALA A 197 -20.06 18.39 11.20
C ALA A 197 -20.39 18.32 9.70
N CYS A 198 -20.31 17.16 9.06
CA CYS A 198 -20.61 16.97 7.64
C CYS A 198 -22.08 16.60 7.47
N ALA A 199 -22.90 17.55 7.03
CA ALA A 199 -24.35 17.39 6.89
C ALA A 199 -24.78 16.33 5.85
N ASN A 200 -23.89 15.97 4.92
CA ASN A 200 -24.12 14.97 3.88
C ASN A 200 -23.55 13.58 4.21
N ILE A 201 -23.04 13.36 5.44
CA ILE A 201 -22.69 12.02 5.93
C ILE A 201 -23.89 11.43 6.68
N GLU A 202 -24.32 10.26 6.24
CA GLU A 202 -25.30 9.43 6.95
C GLU A 202 -24.62 8.19 7.50
N ILE A 203 -24.69 7.95 8.81
CA ILE A 203 -24.11 6.76 9.44
C ILE A 203 -25.17 5.66 9.54
N LEU A 204 -24.90 4.55 8.88
CA LEU A 204 -25.70 3.34 8.94
C LEU A 204 -25.15 2.42 10.03
N TRP A 205 -25.69 2.57 11.25
CA TRP A 205 -25.29 1.82 12.42
C TRP A 205 -25.75 0.37 12.38
N ASN A 206 -24.97 -0.52 13.01
CA ASN A 206 -25.27 -1.95 13.15
C ASN A 206 -25.51 -2.64 11.80
N CYS A 207 -24.85 -2.17 10.75
CA CYS A 207 -24.97 -2.68 9.38
C CYS A 207 -23.71 -3.43 8.94
N ASN A 208 -23.93 -4.59 8.32
CA ASN A 208 -22.91 -5.32 7.58
C ASN A 208 -23.23 -5.29 6.09
N THR A 209 -22.20 -5.27 5.24
CA THR A 209 -22.37 -5.42 3.79
C THR A 209 -22.46 -6.89 3.47
N LEU A 210 -23.52 -7.29 2.77
CA LEU A 210 -23.71 -8.65 2.23
C LEU A 210 -23.17 -8.76 0.82
N GLU A 211 -23.37 -7.71 0.01
CA GLU A 211 -23.04 -7.73 -1.41
C GLU A 211 -22.79 -6.31 -1.92
N VAL A 212 -21.83 -6.13 -2.81
CA VAL A 212 -21.70 -4.93 -3.63
C VAL A 212 -22.46 -5.16 -4.93
N LEU A 213 -23.42 -4.32 -5.24
CA LEU A 213 -24.27 -4.40 -6.43
C LEU A 213 -23.65 -3.59 -7.56
N GLY A 214 -23.79 -4.05 -8.78
CA GLY A 214 -23.27 -3.35 -9.94
C GLY A 214 -23.54 -4.10 -11.24
N ASP A 215 -23.23 -3.43 -12.34
CA ASP A 215 -23.40 -3.91 -13.70
C ASP A 215 -22.07 -3.93 -14.50
N ALA A 216 -22.14 -3.79 -15.80
CA ALA A 216 -20.98 -3.77 -16.68
C ALA A 216 -20.14 -2.48 -16.54
N ASP A 217 -20.76 -1.39 -16.09
CA ASP A 217 -20.12 -0.09 -15.93
C ASP A 217 -19.55 0.15 -14.53
N GLY A 218 -19.87 -0.74 -13.57
CA GLY A 218 -19.31 -0.70 -12.21
C GLY A 218 -20.34 -0.80 -11.11
N VAL A 219 -20.01 -0.21 -9.94
CA VAL A 219 -20.87 -0.21 -8.75
C VAL A 219 -22.11 0.64 -8.96
N THR A 220 -23.30 0.09 -8.62
CA THR A 220 -24.59 0.80 -8.64
C THR A 220 -25.27 0.80 -7.27
N GLY A 221 -24.76 0.00 -6.30
CA GLY A 221 -25.36 -0.10 -4.97
C GLY A 221 -24.61 -1.03 -4.04
N ALA A 222 -25.17 -1.18 -2.85
CA ALA A 222 -24.75 -2.18 -1.89
C ALA A 222 -25.95 -2.76 -1.14
N ARG A 223 -25.93 -4.07 -0.92
CA ARG A 223 -26.91 -4.79 -0.09
C ARG A 223 -26.38 -4.90 1.31
N LEU A 224 -27.14 -4.39 2.26
CA LEU A 224 -26.78 -4.31 3.66
C LEU A 224 -27.74 -5.15 4.51
N GLN A 225 -27.23 -5.60 5.65
CA GLN A 225 -28.04 -6.26 6.68
C GLN A 225 -27.84 -5.59 8.02
N ARG A 226 -28.93 -5.20 8.66
CA ARG A 226 -28.94 -4.73 10.04
C ARG A 226 -28.76 -5.88 11.03
N LYS A 227 -28.38 -5.55 12.25
CA LYS A 227 -28.19 -6.53 13.33
C LYS A 227 -29.49 -7.30 13.68
N ASP A 228 -30.65 -6.70 13.45
CA ASP A 228 -31.98 -7.33 13.66
C ASP A 228 -32.41 -8.27 12.51
N GLY A 229 -31.59 -8.35 11.45
CA GLY A 229 -31.82 -9.21 10.31
C GLY A 229 -32.48 -8.54 9.11
N GLU A 230 -32.91 -7.27 9.22
CA GLU A 230 -33.44 -6.50 8.09
C GLU A 230 -32.39 -6.39 6.98
N VAL A 231 -32.78 -6.72 5.75
CA VAL A 231 -31.96 -6.60 4.56
C VAL A 231 -32.53 -5.48 3.68
N PHE A 232 -31.66 -4.57 3.24
CA PHE A 232 -32.04 -3.47 2.36
C PHE A 232 -30.88 -3.08 1.44
N ASP A 233 -31.21 -2.41 0.34
CA ASP A 233 -30.25 -1.95 -0.64
C ASP A 233 -30.12 -0.43 -0.54
N ILE A 234 -28.90 0.07 -0.76
CA ILE A 234 -28.60 1.50 -0.98
C ILE A 234 -28.05 1.71 -2.38
N SER A 235 -28.43 2.83 -3.02
CA SER A 235 -27.89 3.22 -4.31
C SER A 235 -26.64 4.07 -4.10
N ILE A 236 -25.52 3.66 -4.70
CA ILE A 236 -24.23 4.35 -4.63
C ILE A 236 -23.46 4.09 -5.93
N ASP A 237 -22.55 5.00 -6.27
CA ASP A 237 -21.66 4.88 -7.42
C ASP A 237 -20.26 4.41 -7.02
N GLY A 238 -19.87 4.56 -5.74
CA GLY A 238 -18.57 4.17 -5.21
C GLY A 238 -18.66 3.53 -3.83
N PHE A 239 -17.80 2.53 -3.58
CA PHE A 239 -17.77 1.76 -2.35
C PHE A 239 -16.33 1.71 -1.82
N PHE A 240 -16.07 2.40 -0.72
CA PHE A 240 -14.74 2.54 -0.13
C PHE A 240 -14.58 1.69 1.12
N LEU A 241 -13.47 0.97 1.19
CA LEU A 241 -13.13 0.10 2.31
C LEU A 241 -12.11 0.76 3.22
N ALA A 242 -12.57 1.28 4.34
CA ALA A 242 -11.75 1.92 5.37
C ALA A 242 -11.65 1.04 6.63
N ILE A 243 -11.41 -0.27 6.44
CA ILE A 243 -11.32 -1.25 7.53
C ILE A 243 -9.87 -1.59 7.93
N GLY A 244 -8.93 -0.80 7.43
CA GLY A 244 -7.51 -0.85 7.76
C GLY A 244 -6.65 -1.52 6.71
N HIS A 245 -5.34 -1.49 6.97
CA HIS A 245 -4.31 -2.11 6.16
C HIS A 245 -3.52 -3.10 7.00
N HIS A 246 -2.78 -3.95 6.33
CA HIS A 246 -1.81 -4.86 6.92
C HIS A 246 -0.46 -4.58 6.24
N PRO A 247 0.56 -4.09 6.98
CA PRO A 247 1.89 -3.90 6.40
C PRO A 247 2.49 -5.27 6.06
N ASN A 248 3.12 -5.36 4.89
CA ASN A 248 3.73 -6.60 4.42
C ASN A 248 5.13 -6.79 5.06
N SER A 249 5.15 -6.82 6.38
CA SER A 249 6.33 -6.89 7.25
C SER A 249 6.50 -8.25 7.93
N ASP A 250 5.58 -9.19 7.75
CA ASP A 250 5.55 -10.46 8.50
C ASP A 250 6.87 -11.23 8.43
N LEU A 251 7.54 -11.20 7.27
CA LEU A 251 8.83 -11.83 7.03
C LEU A 251 9.97 -11.26 7.89
N PHE A 252 9.80 -10.05 8.40
CA PHE A 252 10.85 -9.29 9.08
C PHE A 252 10.57 -9.06 10.57
N ARG A 253 9.41 -9.49 11.09
CA ARG A 253 8.96 -9.21 12.47
C ARG A 253 9.89 -9.72 13.58
N ASP A 254 10.51 -10.87 13.35
CA ASP A 254 11.43 -11.44 14.34
C ASP A 254 12.80 -10.75 14.36
N TRP A 255 13.03 -9.83 13.43
CA TRP A 255 14.31 -9.20 13.17
C TRP A 255 14.32 -7.69 13.37
N LEU A 256 13.19 -7.03 13.15
CA LEU A 256 13.07 -5.57 13.13
C LEU A 256 12.00 -5.12 14.12
N ASP A 257 12.22 -3.94 14.70
CA ASP A 257 11.21 -3.30 15.54
C ASP A 257 10.02 -2.87 14.68
N THR A 258 8.81 -3.22 15.15
CA THR A 258 7.55 -2.85 14.53
C THR A 258 6.64 -2.19 15.55
N ASP A 259 5.72 -1.35 15.08
CA ASP A 259 4.67 -0.80 15.93
C ASP A 259 3.58 -1.85 16.24
N SER A 260 2.59 -1.46 17.06
CA SER A 260 1.49 -2.35 17.44
C SER A 260 0.61 -2.83 16.28
N GLN A 261 0.72 -2.20 15.11
CA GLN A 261 0.00 -2.56 13.89
C GLN A 261 0.87 -3.38 12.93
N GLY A 262 2.17 -3.53 13.22
CA GLY A 262 3.14 -4.29 12.45
C GLY A 262 3.92 -3.45 11.42
N TYR A 263 3.80 -2.13 11.41
CA TYR A 263 4.61 -1.27 10.56
C TYR A 263 6.06 -1.22 11.06
N ILE A 264 7.02 -1.32 10.14
CA ILE A 264 8.45 -1.26 10.49
C ILE A 264 8.77 0.16 10.99
N ILE A 265 9.38 0.24 12.19
CA ILE A 265 9.79 1.50 12.78
C ILE A 265 11.08 1.98 12.13
N THR A 266 11.10 3.25 11.70
CA THR A 266 12.29 3.90 11.15
C THR A 266 12.75 5.06 12.02
N GLU A 267 14.06 5.36 12.01
CA GLU A 267 14.64 6.41 12.82
C GLU A 267 14.39 7.80 12.23
N GLY A 268 13.78 8.68 13.02
CA GLY A 268 13.59 10.08 12.68
C GLY A 268 12.86 10.29 11.36
N LYS A 269 13.49 11.05 10.43
CA LYS A 269 12.97 11.30 9.08
C LYS A 269 13.62 10.41 8.00
N GLY A 270 14.54 9.52 8.42
CA GLY A 270 15.27 8.61 7.53
C GLY A 270 14.52 7.32 7.23
N ALA A 271 15.25 6.36 6.68
CA ALA A 271 14.75 5.04 6.36
C ALA A 271 15.45 3.93 7.17
N LYS A 272 16.37 4.28 8.08
CA LYS A 272 17.09 3.32 8.91
C LYS A 272 16.13 2.60 9.87
N THR A 273 16.26 1.27 9.95
CA THR A 273 15.51 0.45 10.89
C THR A 273 16.34 0.18 12.15
N SER A 274 15.81 -0.58 13.10
CA SER A 274 16.53 -1.06 14.29
C SER A 274 17.74 -1.96 13.97
N ARG A 275 17.93 -2.35 12.71
CA ARG A 275 19.05 -3.18 12.28
C ARG A 275 19.93 -2.46 11.27
N GLU A 276 21.22 -2.42 11.57
CA GLU A 276 22.22 -1.75 10.77
C GLU A 276 22.29 -2.32 9.33
N GLY A 277 22.28 -1.46 8.32
CA GLY A 277 22.29 -1.86 6.91
C GLY A 277 20.92 -2.29 6.36
N VAL A 278 19.86 -2.21 7.19
CA VAL A 278 18.49 -2.50 6.77
C VAL A 278 17.65 -1.23 6.81
N PHE A 279 16.97 -0.95 5.71
CA PHE A 279 16.18 0.27 5.48
C PHE A 279 14.76 -0.11 5.10
N ALA A 280 13.76 0.71 5.47
CA ALA A 280 12.37 0.50 5.10
C ALA A 280 11.80 1.72 4.38
N ALA A 281 10.98 1.50 3.35
CA ALA A 281 10.39 2.56 2.53
C ALA A 281 8.99 2.19 2.05
N GLY A 282 8.16 3.20 1.82
CA GLY A 282 6.76 3.04 1.40
C GLY A 282 5.85 2.65 2.56
N ASP A 283 4.71 2.10 2.21
CA ASP A 283 3.63 1.85 3.16
C ASP A 283 3.96 0.75 4.18
N VAL A 284 5.04 -0.01 4.02
CA VAL A 284 5.48 -0.98 5.03
C VAL A 284 5.96 -0.31 6.33
N GLN A 285 6.36 0.98 6.26
CA GLN A 285 6.81 1.80 7.40
C GLN A 285 5.94 3.05 7.62
N ASP A 286 5.02 3.39 6.71
CA ASP A 286 4.16 4.58 6.82
C ASP A 286 2.70 4.19 7.05
N PRO A 287 2.21 4.21 8.30
CA PRO A 287 0.81 3.94 8.59
C PRO A 287 -0.13 5.09 8.23
N THR A 288 0.40 6.28 7.88
CA THR A 288 -0.36 7.53 7.84
C THR A 288 -0.77 7.93 6.43
N TYR A 289 0.21 8.16 5.55
CA TYR A 289 -0.07 8.84 4.28
C TYR A 289 -0.54 7.90 3.18
N ARG A 290 0.10 6.75 3.00
CA ARG A 290 -0.23 5.73 1.99
C ARG A 290 -0.53 6.33 0.61
N GLN A 291 0.38 7.21 0.15
CA GLN A 291 0.33 7.85 -1.15
C GLN A 291 1.54 7.46 -2.00
N ALA A 292 1.32 7.23 -3.29
CA ALA A 292 2.36 6.81 -4.22
C ALA A 292 3.57 7.76 -4.25
N ILE A 293 3.31 9.07 -4.24
CA ILE A 293 4.36 10.08 -4.23
C ILE A 293 5.17 10.07 -2.92
N ASN A 294 4.51 9.83 -1.78
CA ASN A 294 5.18 9.72 -0.48
C ASN A 294 6.00 8.42 -0.39
N ALA A 295 5.45 7.32 -0.91
CA ALA A 295 6.18 6.07 -1.04
C ALA A 295 7.44 6.23 -1.90
N ALA A 296 7.34 6.89 -3.05
CA ALA A 296 8.50 7.20 -3.91
C ALA A 296 9.54 8.07 -3.18
N ALA A 297 9.11 9.12 -2.48
CA ALA A 297 10.01 9.96 -1.68
C ALA A 297 10.74 9.19 -0.59
N SER A 298 10.06 8.24 0.08
CA SER A 298 10.70 7.38 1.08
C SER A 298 11.69 6.39 0.45
N GLY A 299 11.41 5.87 -0.74
CA GLY A 299 12.35 5.06 -1.52
C GLY A 299 13.64 5.80 -1.88
N CYS A 300 13.52 7.08 -2.25
CA CYS A 300 14.67 7.95 -2.45
C CYS A 300 15.52 8.05 -1.16
N ARG A 301 14.89 8.32 -0.01
CA ARG A 301 15.60 8.41 1.29
C ARG A 301 16.30 7.11 1.64
N ALA A 302 15.63 5.97 1.44
CA ALA A 302 16.20 4.65 1.73
C ALA A 302 17.46 4.37 0.90
N ALA A 303 17.42 4.71 -0.39
CA ALA A 303 18.59 4.55 -1.26
C ALA A 303 19.77 5.46 -0.85
N LEU A 304 19.49 6.70 -0.46
CA LEU A 304 20.53 7.63 0.03
C LEU A 304 21.12 7.18 1.37
N ASP A 305 20.29 6.66 2.27
CA ASP A 305 20.76 6.10 3.55
C ASP A 305 21.59 4.82 3.34
N ALA A 306 21.16 3.94 2.41
CA ALA A 306 21.91 2.75 2.02
C ALA A 306 23.26 3.12 1.37
N GLU A 307 23.30 4.16 0.52
CA GLU A 307 24.54 4.66 -0.07
C GLU A 307 25.53 5.13 1.01
N ARG A 308 25.07 5.95 1.96
CA ARG A 308 25.90 6.44 3.07
C ARG A 308 26.45 5.29 3.90
N TYR A 309 25.61 4.33 4.24
CA TYR A 309 25.99 3.14 4.97
C TYR A 309 27.09 2.34 4.25
N LEU A 310 26.89 2.03 2.96
CA LEU A 310 27.85 1.24 2.18
C LEU A 310 29.16 1.98 1.91
N LYS A 311 29.17 3.31 1.94
CA LYS A 311 30.37 4.15 1.80
C LYS A 311 31.04 4.48 3.14
N GLY A 312 30.41 4.14 4.27
CA GLY A 312 30.94 4.46 5.61
C GLY A 312 30.92 5.96 5.94
N ILE A 313 29.93 6.72 5.44
CA ILE A 313 29.80 8.18 5.62
C ILE A 313 28.44 8.55 6.23
#